data_7b916a5de5d57f7c3324fd7bdc890dc8
#
_entry.id   7b916a5de5d57f7c3324fd7bdc890dc8
#
_cell.length_a   1.000
_cell.length_b   1.000
_cell.length_c   1.000
_cell.angle_alpha   90.00
_cell.angle_beta   90.00
_cell.angle_gamma   90.00
#
_symmetry.space_group_name_H-M   'P 1'
#
loop_
_entity.id
_entity.type
_entity.pdbx_description
1 polymer ?
#
loop_
_entity_poly.entity_id
_entity_poly.type
_entity_poly.pdbx_seq_one_letter_code
_entity_poly.pdbx_strand_id
1 'polypeptide(L)'
;CSPRRCSRHLATTVVSCARSFPPVSPTVASPAAATTTTHVATWHDALVTRIGIIGGSGLYNIEGFENQKWRTVKTPFGVASDQLLTGTLAGREVVFLPRHGRGHRILPSELNHRANIWAMKKLGAQWIISVSAVGSLQKKYKPCDIVLIDQFLDRTKRSANHTFFGNGIVGHVAFADPICEELRQLLLKSARRKKVRVHNGGTYVNMEGPA
;
A
#
# COMPACT_ATOMS: atom_id res chain seq x y z
N CYS A 1 13.65 1.76 -13.76
CA CYS A 1 14.92 1.21 -13.25
C CYS A 1 15.73 0.72 -14.43
N SER A 2 16.83 1.38 -14.75
CA SER A 2 17.75 0.95 -15.80
C SER A 2 18.38 -0.40 -15.40
N PRO A 3 18.52 -1.37 -16.31
CA PRO A 3 19.08 -2.69 -16.01
C PRO A 3 20.53 -2.69 -15.46
N ARG A 4 21.20 -1.56 -15.47
CA ARG A 4 22.61 -1.43 -15.12
C ARG A 4 22.91 -1.11 -13.65
N ARG A 5 21.89 -0.98 -12.78
CA ARG A 5 22.08 -0.68 -11.34
C ARG A 5 21.34 -1.63 -10.42
N CYS A 6 21.29 -2.90 -10.74
CA CYS A 6 20.98 -3.90 -9.73
C CYS A 6 22.30 -4.16 -8.96
N SER A 7 22.60 -3.30 -7.99
CA SER A 7 23.74 -3.50 -7.10
C SER A 7 23.56 -4.82 -6.36
N ARG A 8 24.66 -5.49 -6.10
CA ARG A 8 24.87 -6.88 -5.63
C ARG A 8 24.17 -7.29 -4.31
N HIS A 9 23.08 -6.64 -3.92
CA HIS A 9 22.27 -7.05 -2.79
C HIS A 9 21.12 -7.91 -3.31
N LEU A 10 21.07 -9.13 -2.83
CA LEU A 10 20.10 -10.20 -3.14
C LEU A 10 18.68 -9.79 -2.70
N ALA A 11 18.07 -8.84 -3.37
CA ALA A 11 16.72 -8.39 -3.02
C ALA A 11 15.74 -8.67 -4.14
N THR A 12 14.70 -9.43 -3.83
CA THR A 12 13.48 -9.57 -4.61
C THR A 12 12.53 -8.47 -4.19
N THR A 13 11.80 -7.88 -5.13
CA THR A 13 10.81 -6.84 -4.81
C THR A 13 9.44 -7.47 -4.62
N VAL A 14 8.87 -7.29 -3.45
CA VAL A 14 7.50 -7.71 -3.15
C VAL A 14 6.56 -6.51 -3.31
N VAL A 15 5.45 -6.74 -3.99
CA VAL A 15 4.38 -5.76 -4.14
C VAL A 15 3.11 -6.32 -3.55
N SER A 16 2.56 -5.62 -2.57
CA SER A 16 1.24 -5.88 -2.00
C SER A 16 0.30 -4.73 -2.34
N CYS A 17 -0.98 -5.00 -2.42
CA CYS A 17 -1.98 -4.00 -2.73
C CYS A 17 -3.23 -4.16 -1.87
N ALA A 18 -3.81 -3.03 -1.51
CA ALA A 18 -5.03 -2.96 -0.72
C ALA A 18 -6.00 -1.93 -1.31
N ARG A 19 -7.29 -2.15 -1.11
CA ARG A 19 -8.34 -1.19 -1.44
C ARG A 19 -8.74 -0.43 -0.17
N SER A 20 -8.81 0.90 -0.22
CA SER A 20 -9.38 1.67 0.88
C SER A 20 -10.91 1.62 0.79
N PHE A 21 -11.57 1.31 1.92
CA PHE A 21 -13.02 1.36 2.00
C PHE A 21 -13.54 2.80 1.85
N PRO A 22 -14.76 2.98 1.29
CA PRO A 22 -15.38 4.29 1.26
C PRO A 22 -15.53 4.86 2.68
N PRO A 23 -15.62 6.20 2.84
CA PRO A 23 -15.83 6.80 4.15
C PRO A 23 -17.16 6.28 4.73
N VAL A 24 -17.09 5.69 5.92
CA VAL A 24 -18.30 5.39 6.70
C VAL A 24 -18.77 6.73 7.25
N SER A 25 -19.82 7.28 6.68
CA SER A 25 -20.56 8.38 7.30
C SER A 25 -21.23 7.84 8.57
N PRO A 26 -21.11 8.52 9.72
CA PRO A 26 -21.91 8.17 10.89
C PRO A 26 -23.35 8.62 10.66
N THR A 27 -24.13 7.78 10.02
CA THR A 27 -25.57 7.98 9.94
C THR A 27 -26.21 7.14 11.03
N VAL A 28 -26.63 7.79 12.08
CA VAL A 28 -27.60 7.23 13.03
C VAL A 28 -28.88 7.04 12.23
N ALA A 29 -29.25 5.80 11.95
CA ALA A 29 -30.46 5.48 11.21
C ALA A 29 -31.66 5.57 12.13
N SER A 30 -32.59 6.49 11.83
CA SER A 30 -33.98 6.41 12.20
C SER A 30 -34.69 5.51 11.17
N PRO A 31 -35.62 4.61 11.59
CA PRO A 31 -36.25 3.70 10.66
C PRO A 31 -37.43 4.39 9.92
N ALA A 32 -37.20 4.71 8.66
CA ALA A 32 -38.32 4.98 7.74
C ALA A 32 -38.02 4.27 6.42
N ALA A 33 -38.95 3.43 5.99
CA ALA A 33 -38.87 2.65 4.79
C ALA A 33 -38.69 3.51 3.54
N ALA A 34 -37.62 3.24 2.79
CA ALA A 34 -37.47 3.77 1.45
C ALA A 34 -36.92 2.66 0.54
N THR A 35 -37.72 2.38 -0.48
CA THR A 35 -37.43 1.47 -1.59
C THR A 35 -36.12 1.92 -2.27
N THR A 36 -35.03 1.22 -2.03
CA THR A 36 -33.73 1.57 -2.60
C THR A 36 -33.50 0.73 -3.85
N THR A 37 -33.65 1.36 -5.00
CA THR A 37 -33.14 0.86 -6.27
C THR A 37 -31.61 0.80 -6.15
N THR A 38 -31.05 -0.38 -6.06
CA THR A 38 -29.59 -0.61 -6.05
C THR A 38 -29.04 -0.25 -7.44
N HIS A 39 -28.57 0.96 -7.60
CA HIS A 39 -27.66 1.29 -8.69
C HIS A 39 -26.33 0.56 -8.44
N VAL A 40 -26.14 -0.54 -9.15
CA VAL A 40 -24.83 -1.11 -9.36
C VAL A 40 -24.05 -0.08 -10.19
N ALA A 41 -23.19 0.70 -9.55
CA ALA A 41 -22.33 1.63 -10.23
C ALA A 41 -21.42 0.83 -11.18
N THR A 42 -21.69 0.94 -12.46
CA THR A 42 -20.84 0.43 -13.51
C THR A 42 -19.53 1.22 -13.48
N TRP A 43 -18.41 0.53 -13.49
CA TRP A 43 -17.03 1.02 -13.32
C TRP A 43 -16.52 1.95 -14.44
N HIS A 44 -17.41 2.57 -15.21
CA HIS A 44 -17.10 3.46 -16.33
C HIS A 44 -17.13 4.96 -16.01
N ASP A 45 -17.54 5.34 -14.79
CA ASP A 45 -17.39 6.73 -14.39
C ASP A 45 -15.91 7.00 -14.09
N ALA A 46 -15.33 7.83 -14.93
CA ALA A 46 -13.94 8.30 -14.88
C ALA A 46 -13.67 9.19 -13.65
N LEU A 47 -14.03 8.74 -12.46
CA LEU A 47 -13.58 9.33 -11.22
C LEU A 47 -12.08 9.03 -11.10
N VAL A 48 -11.29 10.10 -11.08
CA VAL A 48 -9.83 10.06 -10.97
C VAL A 48 -9.43 9.22 -9.77
N THR A 49 -9.15 7.94 -9.99
CA THR A 49 -8.73 7.03 -8.92
C THR A 49 -7.33 7.42 -8.48
N ARG A 50 -7.21 7.93 -7.26
CA ARG A 50 -5.92 8.28 -6.67
C ARG A 50 -5.23 7.03 -6.13
N ILE A 51 -3.98 6.83 -6.52
CA ILE A 51 -3.18 5.68 -6.12
C ILE A 51 -2.22 6.11 -5.02
N GLY A 52 -2.26 5.41 -3.88
CA GLY A 52 -1.25 5.51 -2.83
C GLY A 52 -0.08 4.57 -3.13
N ILE A 53 1.14 5.05 -2.95
CA ILE A 53 2.35 4.24 -3.04
C ILE A 53 3.11 4.36 -1.73
N ILE A 54 3.34 3.23 -1.07
CA ILE A 54 4.19 3.16 0.13
C ILE A 54 5.49 2.47 -0.29
N GLY A 55 6.60 3.19 -0.19
CA GLY A 55 7.88 2.68 -0.64
C GLY A 55 9.06 3.01 0.27
N GLY A 56 10.14 2.26 0.09
CA GLY A 56 11.43 2.55 0.69
C GLY A 56 12.25 3.57 -0.13
N SER A 57 13.51 3.79 0.28
CA SER A 57 14.41 4.80 -0.29
C SER A 57 14.66 4.68 -1.80
N GLY A 58 14.55 3.48 -2.36
CA GLY A 58 14.71 3.25 -3.80
C GLY A 58 13.61 3.84 -4.70
N LEU A 59 12.50 4.35 -4.10
CA LEU A 59 11.38 4.92 -4.83
C LEU A 59 11.18 6.42 -4.59
N TYR A 60 12.13 7.12 -3.96
CA TYR A 60 11.94 8.53 -3.64
C TYR A 60 12.02 9.44 -4.88
N ASN A 61 12.68 8.99 -5.94
CA ASN A 61 12.80 9.70 -7.21
C ASN A 61 12.14 8.88 -8.32
N ILE A 62 10.83 9.00 -8.46
CA ILE A 62 10.08 8.35 -9.55
C ILE A 62 10.18 9.24 -10.78
N GLU A 63 10.74 8.70 -11.86
CA GLU A 63 10.81 9.39 -13.15
C GLU A 63 9.41 9.68 -13.69
N GLY A 64 9.20 10.89 -14.21
CA GLY A 64 7.90 11.32 -14.74
C GLY A 64 6.86 11.68 -13.68
N PHE A 65 7.28 11.82 -12.40
CA PHE A 65 6.38 12.31 -11.36
C PHE A 65 6.34 13.84 -11.38
N GLU A 66 5.21 14.39 -11.80
CA GLU A 66 5.00 15.81 -12.07
C GLU A 66 4.14 16.47 -10.98
N ASN A 67 4.11 17.82 -10.96
CA ASN A 67 3.27 18.63 -10.06
C ASN A 67 3.43 18.27 -8.58
N GLN A 68 4.64 17.93 -8.19
CA GLN A 68 4.98 17.43 -6.86
C GLN A 68 4.72 18.47 -5.76
N LYS A 69 4.00 18.05 -4.71
CA LYS A 69 3.76 18.87 -3.51
C LYS A 69 3.85 18.00 -2.26
N TRP A 70 4.71 18.37 -1.32
CA TRP A 70 4.78 17.75 0.00
C TRP A 70 3.61 18.19 0.87
N ARG A 71 2.94 17.24 1.49
CA ARG A 71 1.76 17.46 2.35
C ARG A 71 1.98 16.91 3.73
N THR A 72 1.88 17.75 4.74
CA THR A 72 1.78 17.32 6.15
C THR A 72 0.32 17.01 6.45
N VAL A 73 0.05 15.82 6.98
CA VAL A 73 -1.30 15.37 7.34
C VAL A 73 -1.36 15.13 8.84
N LYS A 74 -2.21 15.87 9.52
CA LYS A 74 -2.52 15.61 10.93
C LYS A 74 -3.41 14.37 11.02
N THR A 75 -3.08 13.44 11.88
CA THR A 75 -3.83 12.21 12.09
C THR A 75 -4.19 12.03 13.57
N PRO A 76 -5.31 11.36 13.89
CA PRO A 76 -5.68 11.03 15.27
C PRO A 76 -4.76 9.97 15.90
N PHE A 77 -3.88 9.37 15.10
CA PHE A 77 -2.95 8.32 15.52
C PHE A 77 -1.50 8.84 15.69
N GLY A 78 -1.30 10.15 15.73
CA GLY A 78 0.01 10.76 15.77
C GLY A 78 0.58 11.09 14.39
N VAL A 79 1.89 11.15 14.30
CA VAL A 79 2.61 11.58 13.09
C VAL A 79 2.83 10.41 12.15
N ALA A 80 2.61 10.62 10.85
CA ALA A 80 3.02 9.69 9.80
C ALA A 80 4.56 9.66 9.67
N SER A 81 5.08 8.64 9.01
CA SER A 81 6.53 8.44 8.85
C SER A 81 7.24 9.64 8.21
N ASP A 82 6.57 10.35 7.33
CA ASP A 82 7.04 11.60 6.71
C ASP A 82 5.86 12.42 6.18
N GLN A 83 6.14 13.57 5.59
CA GLN A 83 5.21 14.22 4.70
C GLN A 83 4.89 13.29 3.52
N LEU A 84 3.68 13.38 2.99
CA LEU A 84 3.28 12.63 1.82
C LEU A 84 3.47 13.48 0.57
N LEU A 85 4.08 12.90 -0.45
CA LEU A 85 4.28 13.57 -1.73
C LEU A 85 3.08 13.31 -2.63
N THR A 86 2.38 14.36 -3.01
CA THR A 86 1.27 14.29 -3.98
C THR A 86 1.74 14.81 -5.33
N GLY A 87 1.21 14.28 -6.40
CA GLY A 87 1.53 14.72 -7.77
C GLY A 87 0.83 13.87 -8.80
N THR A 88 1.30 13.97 -10.03
CA THR A 88 0.76 13.24 -11.18
C THR A 88 1.83 12.34 -11.78
N LEU A 89 1.48 11.08 -12.01
CA LEU A 89 2.36 10.10 -12.67
C LEU A 89 1.60 9.47 -13.85
N ALA A 90 2.10 9.69 -15.06
CA ALA A 90 1.45 9.23 -16.28
C ALA A 90 -0.05 9.60 -16.36
N GLY A 91 -0.39 10.84 -16.01
CA GLY A 91 -1.75 11.37 -16.02
C GLY A 91 -2.65 10.90 -14.85
N ARG A 92 -2.12 10.16 -13.88
CA ARG A 92 -2.85 9.68 -12.70
C ARG A 92 -2.39 10.39 -11.44
N GLU A 93 -3.34 10.75 -10.58
CA GLU A 93 -3.02 11.30 -9.27
C GLU A 93 -2.40 10.23 -8.37
N VAL A 94 -1.27 10.56 -7.76
CA VAL A 94 -0.51 9.67 -6.90
C VAL A 94 -0.21 10.35 -5.57
N VAL A 95 -0.29 9.57 -4.50
CA VAL A 95 0.20 9.93 -3.16
C VAL A 95 1.30 8.96 -2.79
N PHE A 96 2.50 9.47 -2.60
CA PHE A 96 3.66 8.67 -2.22
C PHE A 96 4.04 8.92 -0.75
N LEU A 97 4.32 7.84 -0.02
CA LEU A 97 4.83 7.91 1.36
C LEU A 97 6.20 7.23 1.46
N PRO A 98 7.25 7.98 1.87
CA PRO A 98 8.51 7.40 2.29
C PRO A 98 8.34 6.64 3.61
N ARG A 99 8.21 5.32 3.56
CA ARG A 99 7.85 4.50 4.73
C ARG A 99 8.78 4.71 5.93
N HIS A 100 10.09 4.80 5.71
CA HIS A 100 11.10 5.00 6.75
C HIS A 100 11.50 6.46 6.94
N GLY A 101 10.71 7.40 6.39
CA GLY A 101 11.07 8.81 6.31
C GLY A 101 12.22 9.08 5.35
N ARG A 102 12.30 10.31 4.84
CA ARG A 102 13.45 10.75 4.05
C ARG A 102 14.72 10.68 4.89
N GLY A 103 15.81 10.16 4.31
CA GLY A 103 17.04 9.88 5.04
C GLY A 103 17.02 8.55 5.82
N HIS A 104 15.97 7.73 5.67
CA HIS A 104 15.87 6.39 6.28
C HIS A 104 16.07 6.42 7.82
N ARG A 105 15.28 7.24 8.51
CA ARG A 105 15.44 7.60 9.92
C ARG A 105 14.63 6.76 10.90
N ILE A 106 13.63 6.03 10.41
CA ILE A 106 12.64 5.33 11.22
C ILE A 106 12.87 3.83 11.08
N LEU A 107 13.06 3.13 12.18
CA LEU A 107 13.19 1.69 12.20
C LEU A 107 11.85 1.01 11.82
N PRO A 108 11.87 -0.21 11.29
CA PRO A 108 10.64 -0.95 11.00
C PRO A 108 9.69 -1.09 12.20
N SER A 109 10.23 -1.27 13.41
CA SER A 109 9.48 -1.38 14.66
C SER A 109 8.87 -0.06 15.14
N GLU A 110 9.38 1.08 14.66
CA GLU A 110 8.91 2.42 15.04
C GLU A 110 7.85 2.98 14.09
N LEU A 111 7.53 2.25 13.02
CA LEU A 111 6.59 2.72 12.00
C LEU A 111 5.18 2.89 12.57
N ASN A 112 4.64 4.08 12.47
CA ASN A 112 3.24 4.35 12.81
C ASN A 112 2.32 3.97 11.64
N HIS A 113 2.03 2.68 11.53
CA HIS A 113 1.21 2.14 10.43
C HIS A 113 -0.17 2.78 10.37
N ARG A 114 -0.82 3.03 11.51
CA ARG A 114 -2.16 3.66 11.56
C ARG A 114 -2.13 5.08 10.99
N ALA A 115 -1.17 5.88 11.44
CA ALA A 115 -1.03 7.25 10.93
C ALA A 115 -0.74 7.26 9.42
N ASN A 116 0.12 6.34 8.95
CA ASN A 116 0.48 6.22 7.54
C ASN A 116 -0.73 5.91 6.66
N ILE A 117 -1.50 4.89 7.01
CA ILE A 117 -2.69 4.47 6.25
C ILE A 117 -3.80 5.52 6.34
N TRP A 118 -4.01 6.11 7.52
CA TRP A 118 -5.00 7.16 7.70
C TRP A 118 -4.68 8.40 6.85
N ALA A 119 -3.40 8.81 6.82
CA ALA A 119 -2.96 9.93 6.01
C ALA A 119 -3.15 9.68 4.50
N MET A 120 -2.86 8.46 4.01
CA MET A 120 -3.14 8.05 2.64
C MET A 120 -4.63 8.17 2.31
N LYS A 121 -5.50 7.64 3.18
CA LYS A 121 -6.95 7.74 3.01
C LYS A 121 -7.43 9.19 3.04
N LYS A 122 -6.93 10.01 3.95
CA LYS A 122 -7.27 11.44 4.06
C LYS A 122 -6.91 12.23 2.80
N LEU A 123 -5.84 11.85 2.12
CA LEU A 123 -5.46 12.43 0.83
C LEU A 123 -6.18 11.79 -0.37
N GLY A 124 -7.16 10.93 -0.13
CA GLY A 124 -8.03 10.38 -1.15
C GLY A 124 -7.47 9.15 -1.89
N ALA A 125 -6.42 8.49 -1.37
CA ALA A 125 -5.95 7.25 -1.96
C ALA A 125 -7.03 6.17 -1.83
N GLN A 126 -7.45 5.63 -2.97
CA GLN A 126 -8.45 4.56 -3.06
C GLN A 126 -7.78 3.18 -3.14
N TRP A 127 -6.63 3.10 -3.79
CA TRP A 127 -5.79 1.92 -3.88
C TRP A 127 -4.41 2.22 -3.30
N ILE A 128 -3.83 1.26 -2.62
CA ILE A 128 -2.49 1.38 -2.06
C ILE A 128 -1.62 0.25 -2.62
N ILE A 129 -0.47 0.64 -3.18
CA ILE A 129 0.58 -0.27 -3.60
C ILE A 129 1.74 -0.12 -2.62
N SER A 130 2.07 -1.18 -1.91
CA SER A 130 3.24 -1.20 -1.03
C SER A 130 4.37 -1.99 -1.68
N VAL A 131 5.55 -1.41 -1.69
CA VAL A 131 6.74 -1.98 -2.33
C VAL A 131 7.86 -2.15 -1.31
N SER A 132 8.39 -3.37 -1.22
CA SER A 132 9.49 -3.71 -0.30
C SER A 132 10.53 -4.60 -0.98
N ALA A 133 11.80 -4.33 -0.71
CA ALA A 133 12.88 -5.24 -1.03
C ALA A 133 12.97 -6.31 0.07
N VAL A 134 13.08 -7.58 -0.32
CA VAL A 134 13.04 -8.72 0.60
C VAL A 134 14.07 -9.78 0.25
N GLY A 135 14.49 -10.57 1.23
CA GLY A 135 15.22 -11.82 1.01
C GLY A 135 14.29 -12.91 0.47
N SER A 136 14.77 -13.74 -0.44
CA SER A 136 14.00 -14.86 -0.96
C SER A 136 14.31 -16.15 -0.19
N LEU A 137 13.26 -16.85 0.24
CA LEU A 137 13.34 -18.20 0.81
C LEU A 137 13.20 -19.29 -0.25
N GLN A 138 13.07 -18.91 -1.54
CA GLN A 138 12.92 -19.86 -2.64
C GLN A 138 13.90 -19.57 -3.78
N LYS A 139 14.56 -20.60 -4.25
CA LYS A 139 15.55 -20.51 -5.35
C LYS A 139 14.98 -19.98 -6.67
N LYS A 140 13.67 -20.11 -6.90
CA LYS A 140 13.00 -19.63 -8.13
C LYS A 140 12.93 -18.11 -8.24
N TYR A 141 12.90 -17.39 -7.11
CA TYR A 141 12.89 -15.93 -7.08
C TYR A 141 14.32 -15.39 -7.13
N LYS A 142 14.66 -14.71 -8.19
CA LYS A 142 16.01 -14.17 -8.40
C LYS A 142 16.07 -12.69 -7.98
N PRO A 143 17.26 -12.17 -7.69
CA PRO A 143 17.45 -10.73 -7.52
C PRO A 143 16.82 -9.95 -8.68
N CYS A 144 16.18 -8.82 -8.36
CA CYS A 144 15.45 -7.96 -9.29
C CYS A 144 14.16 -8.56 -9.87
N ASP A 145 13.73 -9.75 -9.45
CA ASP A 145 12.38 -10.22 -9.75
C ASP A 145 11.35 -9.43 -8.94
N ILE A 146 10.16 -9.28 -9.50
CA ILE A 146 8.98 -8.76 -8.80
C ILE A 146 8.09 -9.93 -8.41
N VAL A 147 7.63 -9.96 -7.17
CA VAL A 147 6.63 -10.92 -6.70
C VAL A 147 5.37 -10.15 -6.31
N LEU A 148 4.27 -10.42 -7.00
CA LEU A 148 2.94 -9.93 -6.62
C LEU A 148 2.34 -10.96 -5.67
N ILE A 149 2.43 -10.67 -4.36
CA ILE A 149 1.96 -11.60 -3.34
C ILE A 149 0.45 -11.74 -3.35
N ASP A 150 -0.04 -12.88 -2.93
CA ASP A 150 -1.46 -13.17 -2.68
C ASP A 150 -1.75 -13.39 -1.20
N GLN A 151 -0.71 -13.63 -0.39
CA GLN A 151 -0.84 -13.84 1.04
C GLN A 151 0.34 -13.25 1.80
N PHE A 152 0.15 -12.94 3.08
CA PHE A 152 1.26 -12.61 3.97
C PHE A 152 1.06 -13.20 5.37
N LEU A 153 2.17 -13.40 6.06
CA LEU A 153 2.23 -13.85 7.44
C LEU A 153 3.02 -12.85 8.27
N ASP A 154 2.37 -12.26 9.25
CA ASP A 154 3.02 -11.36 10.20
C ASP A 154 3.47 -12.12 11.44
N ARG A 155 4.79 -12.20 11.63
CA ARG A 155 5.46 -12.83 12.78
C ARG A 155 6.12 -11.78 13.67
N THR A 156 5.78 -10.52 13.51
CA THR A 156 6.31 -9.46 14.38
C THR A 156 5.55 -9.41 15.70
N LYS A 157 6.19 -8.83 16.73
CA LYS A 157 5.52 -8.52 18.00
C LYS A 157 4.45 -7.47 17.77
N ARG A 158 3.20 -7.87 17.90
CA ARG A 158 2.06 -6.97 17.70
C ARG A 158 1.95 -6.01 18.86
N SER A 159 1.76 -4.74 18.57
CA SER A 159 1.39 -3.70 19.51
C SER A 159 -0.02 -3.18 19.23
N ALA A 160 -0.60 -2.42 20.15
CA ALA A 160 -1.86 -1.72 19.95
C ALA A 160 -1.84 -0.78 18.71
N ASN A 161 -0.65 -0.44 18.21
CA ASN A 161 -0.47 0.42 17.05
C ASN A 161 -0.67 -0.30 15.70
N HIS A 162 -0.86 -1.62 15.71
CA HIS A 162 -1.05 -2.42 14.48
C HIS A 162 -2.52 -2.65 14.12
N THR A 163 -3.46 -2.11 14.89
CA THR A 163 -4.89 -2.23 14.63
C THR A 163 -5.61 -0.89 14.77
N PHE A 164 -6.65 -0.68 13.97
CA PHE A 164 -7.58 0.42 14.13
C PHE A 164 -8.72 0.12 15.11
N PHE A 165 -8.86 -1.13 15.53
CA PHE A 165 -9.87 -1.57 16.49
C PHE A 165 -9.35 -1.45 17.92
N GLY A 166 -10.26 -1.30 18.86
CA GLY A 166 -9.96 -1.11 20.27
C GLY A 166 -10.85 -0.01 20.87
N ASN A 167 -10.61 0.36 22.13
CA ASN A 167 -11.37 1.39 22.86
C ASN A 167 -12.90 1.16 22.77
N GLY A 168 -13.34 -0.08 22.97
CA GLY A 168 -14.76 -0.48 22.88
C GLY A 168 -15.21 -0.90 21.47
N ILE A 169 -14.38 -0.77 20.46
CA ILE A 169 -14.72 -1.22 19.09
C ILE A 169 -13.99 -2.52 18.80
N VAL A 170 -14.76 -3.58 18.54
CA VAL A 170 -14.23 -4.89 18.14
C VAL A 170 -14.49 -5.09 16.65
N GLY A 171 -13.49 -5.52 15.92
CA GLY A 171 -13.62 -5.86 14.50
C GLY A 171 -13.05 -7.24 14.21
N HIS A 172 -13.81 -8.05 13.51
CA HIS A 172 -13.36 -9.32 12.95
C HIS A 172 -13.14 -9.14 11.45
N VAL A 173 -11.87 -9.16 11.03
CA VAL A 173 -11.52 -8.99 9.62
C VAL A 173 -11.15 -10.35 9.05
N ALA A 174 -11.80 -10.75 7.96
CA ALA A 174 -11.44 -11.94 7.22
C ALA A 174 -10.03 -11.78 6.63
N PHE A 175 -9.20 -12.81 6.74
CA PHE A 175 -7.80 -12.80 6.33
C PHE A 175 -7.48 -13.87 5.28
N ALA A 176 -8.51 -14.50 4.70
CA ALA A 176 -8.33 -15.49 3.63
C ALA A 176 -7.73 -14.85 2.38
N ASP A 177 -8.22 -13.66 2.01
CA ASP A 177 -7.78 -12.91 0.82
C ASP A 177 -7.36 -11.48 1.23
N PRO A 178 -6.17 -11.31 1.83
CA PRO A 178 -5.75 -10.01 2.37
C PRO A 178 -5.27 -9.04 1.30
N ILE A 179 -5.07 -9.51 0.08
CA ILE A 179 -4.56 -8.72 -1.05
C ILE A 179 -5.69 -8.43 -2.04
N CYS A 180 -5.75 -7.20 -2.52
CA CYS A 180 -6.73 -6.82 -3.55
C CYS A 180 -6.41 -7.50 -4.88
N GLU A 181 -7.18 -8.52 -5.23
CA GLU A 181 -6.97 -9.33 -6.43
C GLU A 181 -7.09 -8.49 -7.70
N GLU A 182 -8.06 -7.59 -7.77
CA GLU A 182 -8.27 -6.72 -8.93
C GLU A 182 -7.00 -5.90 -9.24
N LEU A 183 -6.45 -5.21 -8.24
CA LEU A 183 -5.23 -4.41 -8.40
C LEU A 183 -4.02 -5.30 -8.70
N ARG A 184 -3.95 -6.49 -8.09
CA ARG A 184 -2.89 -7.47 -8.33
C ARG A 184 -2.87 -7.92 -9.81
N GLN A 185 -4.04 -8.21 -10.39
CA GLN A 185 -4.15 -8.58 -11.81
C GLN A 185 -3.81 -7.43 -12.76
N LEU A 186 -4.19 -6.19 -12.42
CA LEU A 186 -3.78 -5.01 -13.20
C LEU A 186 -2.26 -4.82 -13.19
N LEU A 187 -1.62 -5.00 -12.03
CA LEU A 187 -0.17 -4.93 -11.91
C LEU A 187 0.52 -6.05 -12.70
N LEU A 188 0.00 -7.29 -12.63
CA LEU A 188 0.51 -8.43 -13.39
C LEU A 188 0.46 -8.18 -14.89
N LYS A 189 -0.69 -7.71 -15.40
CA LYS A 189 -0.86 -7.35 -16.81
C LYS A 189 0.12 -6.25 -17.23
N SER A 190 0.30 -5.24 -16.38
CA SER A 190 1.21 -4.13 -16.66
C SER A 190 2.68 -4.58 -16.68
N ALA A 191 3.11 -5.41 -15.73
CA ALA A 191 4.46 -5.96 -15.67
C ALA A 191 4.78 -6.82 -16.89
N ARG A 192 3.85 -7.70 -17.30
CA ARG A 192 4.00 -8.53 -18.50
C ARG A 192 4.13 -7.68 -19.77
N ARG A 193 3.30 -6.66 -19.92
CA ARG A 193 3.37 -5.72 -21.06
C ARG A 193 4.71 -5.01 -21.14
N LYS A 194 5.30 -4.70 -19.99
CA LYS A 194 6.63 -4.06 -19.89
C LYS A 194 7.79 -5.07 -19.89
N LYS A 195 7.51 -6.36 -20.10
CA LYS A 195 8.50 -7.46 -20.11
C LYS A 195 9.34 -7.50 -18.82
N VAL A 196 8.75 -7.11 -17.70
CA VAL A 196 9.36 -7.22 -16.38
C VAL A 196 9.19 -8.65 -15.87
N ARG A 197 10.25 -9.23 -15.30
CA ARG A 197 10.16 -10.56 -14.69
C ARG A 197 9.30 -10.47 -13.43
N VAL A 198 8.12 -11.07 -13.48
CA VAL A 198 7.11 -11.01 -12.43
C VAL A 198 6.60 -12.40 -12.09
N HIS A 199 6.52 -12.70 -10.80
CA HIS A 199 5.89 -13.91 -10.27
C HIS A 199 4.50 -13.56 -9.75
N ASN A 200 3.53 -14.38 -10.08
CA ASN A 200 2.14 -14.21 -9.69
C ASN A 200 1.83 -15.11 -8.51
N GLY A 201 1.59 -14.52 -7.35
CA GLY A 201 1.37 -15.23 -6.10
C GLY A 201 2.65 -15.48 -5.31
N GLY A 202 2.47 -15.75 -4.05
CA GLY A 202 3.49 -16.07 -3.06
C GLY A 202 3.21 -15.44 -1.71
N THR A 203 3.64 -16.12 -0.65
CA THR A 203 3.45 -15.64 0.72
C THR A 203 4.63 -14.77 1.15
N TYR A 204 4.34 -13.55 1.57
CA TYR A 204 5.31 -12.68 2.23
C TYR A 204 5.31 -12.95 3.73
N VAL A 205 6.49 -13.19 4.28
CA VAL A 205 6.66 -13.34 5.73
C VAL A 205 7.36 -12.12 6.29
N ASN A 206 6.71 -11.44 7.22
CA ASN A 206 7.28 -10.34 7.97
C ASN A 206 7.70 -10.85 9.35
N MET A 207 8.98 -10.70 9.69
CA MET A 207 9.53 -11.11 10.98
C MET A 207 10.56 -10.11 11.46
N GLU A 208 10.67 -9.98 12.76
CA GLU A 208 11.76 -9.23 13.37
C GLU A 208 13.07 -10.01 13.20
N GLY A 209 14.13 -9.27 12.93
CA GLY A 209 15.47 -9.84 12.92
C GLY A 209 15.94 -10.25 14.33
N PRO A 210 17.10 -10.85 14.44
CA PRO A 210 17.72 -11.07 15.75
C PRO A 210 17.93 -9.71 16.44
N ALA A 211 17.43 -9.61 17.65
CA ALA A 211 17.60 -8.42 18.49
C ALA A 211 19.01 -8.42 19.09
#